data_3bca43906bd0f67102027b61def101c1
#
_entry.id   3bca43906bd0f67102027b61def101c1
#
_cell.length_a   1.000
_cell.length_b   1.000
_cell.length_c   1.000
_cell.angle_alpha   90.00
_cell.angle_beta   90.00
_cell.angle_gamma   90.00
#
_symmetry.space_group_name_H-M   'P 1'
#
loop_
_entity.id
_entity.type
_entity.pdbx_description
1 polymer ?
#
loop_
_entity_poly.entity_id
_entity_poly.type
_entity_poly.pdbx_seq_one_letter_code
_entity_poly.pdbx_strand_id
1 'polypeptide(L)'
;MRLMKLFALCMLVPVIGSFTPLPKKEKIIIVIDPGHGGSDPGHTSEIKNIQPEKTLNLLIAKKFGAYIEQNLKNVTIVYTRTDDSFPSLDDRVAKANSVGADYFISVHCNANDRKTVHGTETHVHTMSAKKSVGLAQEFENEFSKKAGRHSRGVKDTEDREHSLQVLKYTHMTGVLVECGFLTNDTEAQYLNSATGQDVLASAMYRALKTFIVKEHPSISFIKTAPTNNATLTVSGAAGNGSGAFVIRIMSSKSEIDTGHESFKKLGMPVTRRKVEGETQYKFQYTVGTYASKDAANKDLEKVKNSGFKDAYVIRL
;
A
#
# COMPACT_ATOMS: atom_id res chain seq x y z
N MET A 1 -27.94 54.41 68.64
CA MET A 1 -27.82 53.04 68.10
C MET A 1 -27.31 53.14 66.65
N ARG A 2 -26.00 52.93 66.42
CA ARG A 2 -25.39 52.96 65.09
C ARG A 2 -25.30 51.51 64.56
N LEU A 3 -25.97 51.29 63.42
CA LEU A 3 -25.99 50.05 62.71
C LEU A 3 -24.69 49.90 61.86
N MET A 4 -23.78 49.04 62.28
CA MET A 4 -22.59 48.69 61.48
C MET A 4 -23.00 47.76 60.32
N LYS A 5 -22.90 48.23 59.08
CA LYS A 5 -23.04 47.37 57.87
C LYS A 5 -21.74 46.64 57.63
N LEU A 6 -21.75 45.33 57.80
CA LEU A 6 -20.66 44.44 57.45
C LEU A 6 -20.68 44.20 55.96
N PHE A 7 -19.66 44.71 55.23
CA PHE A 7 -19.44 44.39 53.81
C PHE A 7 -18.61 43.08 53.73
N ALA A 8 -19.24 42.04 53.29
CA ALA A 8 -18.53 40.82 52.97
C ALA A 8 -17.88 40.96 51.60
N LEU A 9 -16.55 41.03 51.54
CA LEU A 9 -15.75 41.06 50.31
C LEU A 9 -15.57 39.60 49.81
N CYS A 10 -16.37 39.18 48.82
CA CYS A 10 -16.17 37.92 48.14
C CYS A 10 -14.91 38.00 47.28
N MET A 11 -13.80 37.42 47.70
CA MET A 11 -12.64 37.20 46.86
C MET A 11 -12.97 36.14 45.81
N LEU A 12 -13.13 36.54 44.58
CA LEU A 12 -13.16 35.63 43.42
C LEU A 12 -11.73 35.11 43.17
N VAL A 13 -11.44 33.89 43.57
CA VAL A 13 -10.17 33.22 43.21
C VAL A 13 -10.32 32.70 41.78
N PRO A 14 -9.52 33.17 40.81
CA PRO A 14 -9.57 32.60 39.47
C PRO A 14 -8.99 31.19 39.53
N VAL A 15 -9.82 30.20 39.27
CA VAL A 15 -9.36 28.82 39.04
C VAL A 15 -8.70 28.81 37.65
N ILE A 16 -7.38 29.00 37.63
CA ILE A 16 -6.57 28.76 36.42
C ILE A 16 -6.51 27.27 36.25
N GLY A 17 -7.47 26.72 35.53
CA GLY A 17 -7.44 25.32 35.11
C GLY A 17 -6.23 25.11 34.21
N SER A 18 -5.19 24.43 34.72
CA SER A 18 -4.09 23.97 33.90
C SER A 18 -4.63 23.00 32.86
N PHE A 19 -4.78 23.47 31.63
CA PHE A 19 -5.01 22.59 30.48
C PHE A 19 -3.76 21.73 30.31
N THR A 20 -3.74 20.55 30.93
CA THR A 20 -2.78 19.53 30.52
C THR A 20 -3.19 19.03 29.14
N PRO A 21 -2.35 19.20 28.11
CA PRO A 21 -2.65 18.61 26.81
C PRO A 21 -2.84 17.09 26.99
N LEU A 22 -3.91 16.56 26.43
CA LEU A 22 -4.13 15.12 26.43
C LEU A 22 -2.86 14.43 25.90
N PRO A 23 -2.41 13.32 26.52
CA PRO A 23 -1.23 12.62 26.07
C PRO A 23 -1.39 12.26 24.59
N LYS A 24 -0.45 12.72 23.78
CA LYS A 24 -0.43 12.48 22.34
C LYS A 24 -0.37 10.96 22.13
N LYS A 25 -1.34 10.42 21.41
CA LYS A 25 -1.36 8.98 21.07
C LYS A 25 -0.02 8.60 20.42
N GLU A 26 0.76 7.75 21.08
CA GLU A 26 2.13 7.44 20.65
C GLU A 26 2.17 6.54 19.40
N LYS A 27 1.09 5.78 19.13
CA LYS A 27 1.02 4.83 18.01
C LYS A 27 -0.25 5.05 17.19
N ILE A 28 -0.10 4.99 15.87
CA ILE A 28 -1.21 4.95 14.92
C ILE A 28 -1.57 3.49 14.70
N ILE A 29 -2.85 3.14 14.83
CA ILE A 29 -3.36 1.80 14.59
C ILE A 29 -4.09 1.79 13.24
N ILE A 30 -3.62 0.94 12.33
CA ILE A 30 -4.20 0.75 11.00
C ILE A 30 -4.76 -0.65 10.91
N VAL A 31 -6.07 -0.76 10.69
CA VAL A 31 -6.69 -2.04 10.34
C VAL A 31 -6.67 -2.19 8.83
N ILE A 32 -6.04 -3.27 8.37
CA ILE A 32 -6.08 -3.72 6.97
C ILE A 32 -7.05 -4.89 6.89
N ASP A 33 -8.05 -4.77 6.04
CA ASP A 33 -9.13 -5.73 5.89
C ASP A 33 -9.08 -6.37 4.50
N PRO A 34 -8.43 -7.54 4.33
CA PRO A 34 -8.54 -8.30 3.08
C PRO A 34 -9.97 -8.82 2.93
N GLY A 35 -10.72 -8.31 1.96
CA GLY A 35 -12.12 -8.69 1.74
C GLY A 35 -12.30 -10.19 1.46
N HIS A 36 -13.50 -10.71 1.72
CA HIS A 36 -13.86 -12.13 1.54
C HIS A 36 -13.01 -13.10 2.39
N GLY A 37 -12.94 -14.38 2.02
CA GLY A 37 -12.14 -15.40 2.71
C GLY A 37 -12.93 -16.70 2.96
N GLY A 38 -12.25 -17.81 3.23
CA GLY A 38 -12.85 -19.09 3.53
C GLY A 38 -13.87 -19.54 2.49
N SER A 39 -15.12 -19.72 2.90
CA SER A 39 -16.22 -20.11 2.03
C SER A 39 -16.70 -19.02 1.06
N ASP A 40 -16.32 -17.76 1.29
CA ASP A 40 -16.64 -16.65 0.39
C ASP A 40 -15.45 -16.35 -0.54
N PRO A 41 -15.49 -16.80 -1.80
CA PRO A 41 -14.40 -16.59 -2.75
C PRO A 41 -14.31 -15.12 -3.23
N GLY A 42 -15.36 -14.31 -3.01
CA GLY A 42 -15.58 -13.09 -3.76
C GLY A 42 -15.80 -13.39 -5.24
N HIS A 43 -15.43 -12.48 -6.10
CA HIS A 43 -15.52 -12.72 -7.54
C HIS A 43 -14.46 -13.72 -8.02
N THR A 44 -14.83 -14.56 -9.00
CA THR A 44 -13.95 -15.50 -9.68
C THR A 44 -13.88 -15.16 -11.16
N SER A 45 -12.67 -15.03 -11.70
CA SER A 45 -12.49 -14.77 -13.13
C SER A 45 -12.81 -16.02 -13.97
N GLU A 46 -13.39 -15.83 -15.15
CA GLU A 46 -13.57 -16.89 -16.15
C GLU A 46 -12.23 -17.32 -16.79
N ILE A 47 -11.19 -16.52 -16.65
CA ILE A 47 -9.87 -16.84 -17.21
C ILE A 47 -9.21 -17.92 -16.36
N LYS A 48 -8.72 -18.94 -17.02
CA LYS A 48 -8.02 -20.05 -16.36
C LYS A 48 -6.77 -19.57 -15.61
N ASN A 49 -6.54 -20.12 -14.43
CA ASN A 49 -5.39 -19.84 -13.54
C ASN A 49 -5.37 -18.44 -12.92
N ILE A 50 -6.46 -17.67 -12.98
CA ILE A 50 -6.62 -16.47 -12.16
C ILE A 50 -7.13 -16.90 -10.78
N GLN A 51 -6.47 -16.38 -9.73
CA GLN A 51 -6.88 -16.61 -8.35
C GLN A 51 -8.21 -15.92 -8.05
N PRO A 52 -9.06 -16.48 -7.18
CA PRO A 52 -10.28 -15.82 -6.73
C PRO A 52 -9.96 -14.52 -5.97
N GLU A 53 -10.92 -13.62 -5.94
CA GLU A 53 -10.80 -12.30 -5.31
C GLU A 53 -10.24 -12.39 -3.89
N LYS A 54 -10.76 -13.28 -3.03
CA LYS A 54 -10.30 -13.47 -1.66
C LYS A 54 -8.78 -13.67 -1.55
N THR A 55 -8.20 -14.39 -2.51
CA THR A 55 -6.75 -14.66 -2.53
C THR A 55 -5.97 -13.43 -2.96
N LEU A 56 -6.45 -12.73 -4.00
CA LEU A 56 -5.81 -11.50 -4.50
C LEU A 56 -5.85 -10.39 -3.46
N ASN A 57 -7.00 -10.20 -2.80
CA ASN A 57 -7.16 -9.25 -1.71
C ASN A 57 -6.15 -9.48 -0.59
N LEU A 58 -5.97 -10.74 -0.17
CA LEU A 58 -5.00 -11.10 0.86
C LEU A 58 -3.56 -10.85 0.43
N LEU A 59 -3.21 -11.17 -0.82
CA LEU A 59 -1.87 -10.96 -1.36
C LEU A 59 -1.52 -9.47 -1.45
N ILE A 60 -2.43 -8.64 -1.96
CA ILE A 60 -2.25 -7.18 -2.06
C ILE A 60 -2.18 -6.56 -0.67
N ALA A 61 -3.10 -6.92 0.23
CA ALA A 61 -3.16 -6.42 1.60
C ALA A 61 -1.88 -6.73 2.39
N LYS A 62 -1.34 -7.95 2.28
CA LYS A 62 -0.07 -8.31 2.94
C LYS A 62 1.12 -7.52 2.41
N LYS A 63 1.19 -7.30 1.09
CA LYS A 63 2.24 -6.45 0.49
C LYS A 63 2.11 -5.00 0.96
N PHE A 64 0.89 -4.48 1.00
CA PHE A 64 0.61 -3.12 1.50
C PHE A 64 1.05 -2.96 2.96
N GLY A 65 0.68 -3.89 3.84
CA GLY A 65 1.12 -3.87 5.23
C GLY A 65 2.64 -3.96 5.37
N ALA A 66 3.29 -4.83 4.59
CA ALA A 66 4.74 -4.92 4.58
C ALA A 66 5.42 -3.59 4.19
N TYR A 67 4.89 -2.85 3.22
CA TYR A 67 5.38 -1.50 2.90
C TYR A 67 5.24 -0.53 4.07
N ILE A 68 4.14 -0.59 4.82
CA ILE A 68 3.93 0.25 6.01
C ILE A 68 4.96 -0.09 7.09
N GLU A 69 5.08 -1.37 7.46
CA GLU A 69 5.99 -1.85 8.51
C GLU A 69 7.45 -1.52 8.23
N GLN A 70 7.86 -1.62 6.97
CA GLN A 70 9.22 -1.33 6.55
C GLN A 70 9.58 0.16 6.57
N ASN A 71 8.60 1.06 6.54
CA ASN A 71 8.87 2.48 6.31
C ASN A 71 8.36 3.41 7.41
N LEU A 72 7.34 3.01 8.18
CA LEU A 72 6.75 3.87 9.21
C LEU A 72 7.07 3.35 10.61
N LYS A 73 7.53 4.24 11.48
CA LYS A 73 7.64 4.00 12.92
C LYS A 73 6.34 4.37 13.62
N ASN A 74 6.13 3.79 14.80
CA ASN A 74 4.98 4.09 15.65
C ASN A 74 3.63 3.82 14.96
N VAL A 75 3.61 2.84 14.04
CA VAL A 75 2.41 2.30 13.43
C VAL A 75 2.24 0.86 13.87
N THR A 76 1.02 0.48 14.19
CA THR A 76 0.63 -0.90 14.46
C THR A 76 -0.36 -1.33 13.39
N ILE A 77 -0.07 -2.43 12.70
CA ILE A 77 -1.00 -3.02 11.74
C ILE A 77 -1.76 -4.14 12.41
N VAL A 78 -3.07 -4.14 12.21
CA VAL A 78 -3.98 -5.21 12.61
C VAL A 78 -4.71 -5.68 11.36
N TYR A 79 -4.61 -6.96 11.04
CA TYR A 79 -5.35 -7.56 9.93
C TYR A 79 -6.66 -8.13 10.43
N THR A 80 -7.74 -8.00 9.66
CA THR A 80 -8.99 -8.74 9.96
C THR A 80 -8.80 -10.24 9.76
N ARG A 81 -8.02 -10.63 8.74
CA ARG A 81 -7.54 -11.99 8.50
C ARG A 81 -6.12 -11.99 7.92
N THR A 82 -5.36 -13.04 8.19
CA THR A 82 -3.99 -13.24 7.67
C THR A 82 -3.84 -14.52 6.83
N ASP A 83 -4.90 -15.26 6.70
CA ASP A 83 -5.00 -16.54 5.99
C ASP A 83 -6.35 -16.62 5.23
N ASP A 84 -6.74 -17.82 4.81
CA ASP A 84 -8.02 -18.03 4.12
C ASP A 84 -9.20 -18.22 5.08
N SER A 85 -9.17 -17.64 6.27
CA SER A 85 -10.32 -17.57 7.17
C SER A 85 -11.37 -16.59 6.67
N PHE A 86 -12.63 -16.77 7.14
CA PHE A 86 -13.76 -15.92 6.82
C PHE A 86 -14.27 -15.20 8.08
N PRO A 87 -13.74 -14.02 8.44
CA PRO A 87 -14.40 -13.15 9.41
C PRO A 87 -15.68 -12.56 8.79
N SER A 88 -16.78 -12.61 9.53
CA SER A 88 -18.02 -11.96 9.12
C SER A 88 -17.84 -10.44 9.01
N LEU A 89 -18.77 -9.75 8.36
CA LEU A 89 -18.74 -8.28 8.28
C LEU A 89 -18.80 -7.65 9.68
N ASP A 90 -19.56 -8.25 10.61
CA ASP A 90 -19.63 -7.79 12.00
C ASP A 90 -18.31 -8.00 12.74
N ASP A 91 -17.62 -9.14 12.54
CA ASP A 91 -16.31 -9.39 13.15
C ASP A 91 -15.25 -8.40 12.67
N ARG A 92 -15.28 -8.04 11.38
CA ARG A 92 -14.35 -7.03 10.81
C ARG A 92 -14.56 -5.67 11.48
N VAL A 93 -15.82 -5.24 11.58
CA VAL A 93 -16.22 -4.00 12.25
C VAL A 93 -15.85 -4.02 13.74
N ALA A 94 -16.24 -5.09 14.44
CA ALA A 94 -15.97 -5.24 15.87
C ALA A 94 -14.48 -5.22 16.16
N LYS A 95 -13.66 -5.91 15.35
CA LYS A 95 -12.21 -5.92 15.49
C LYS A 95 -11.63 -4.53 15.29
N ALA A 96 -12.02 -3.80 14.24
CA ALA A 96 -11.53 -2.46 13.97
C ALA A 96 -11.88 -1.47 15.10
N ASN A 97 -13.11 -1.51 15.58
CA ASN A 97 -13.58 -0.64 16.65
C ASN A 97 -12.95 -0.99 18.01
N SER A 98 -12.81 -2.28 18.34
CA SER A 98 -12.25 -2.73 19.63
C SER A 98 -10.79 -2.39 19.83
N VAL A 99 -9.98 -2.39 18.75
CA VAL A 99 -8.56 -2.00 18.84
C VAL A 99 -8.37 -0.49 18.84
N GLY A 100 -9.42 0.30 18.70
CA GLY A 100 -9.36 1.76 18.61
C GLY A 100 -8.53 2.22 17.42
N ALA A 101 -8.79 1.62 16.24
CA ALA A 101 -8.08 1.94 15.02
C ALA A 101 -8.22 3.42 14.63
N ASP A 102 -7.18 3.99 14.05
CA ASP A 102 -7.19 5.34 13.45
C ASP A 102 -7.63 5.28 11.99
N TYR A 103 -7.31 4.16 11.32
CA TYR A 103 -7.62 3.92 9.92
C TYR A 103 -8.13 2.51 9.70
N PHE A 104 -9.14 2.39 8.87
CA PHE A 104 -9.65 1.12 8.36
C PHE A 104 -9.53 1.11 6.83
N ILE A 105 -8.80 0.15 6.27
CA ILE A 105 -8.54 0.06 4.84
C ILE A 105 -8.90 -1.34 4.38
N SER A 106 -10.07 -1.47 3.75
CA SER A 106 -10.52 -2.70 3.13
C SER A 106 -9.96 -2.81 1.71
N VAL A 107 -9.52 -4.01 1.32
CA VAL A 107 -8.87 -4.29 0.04
C VAL A 107 -9.70 -5.30 -0.72
N HIS A 108 -10.13 -4.93 -1.93
CA HIS A 108 -11.00 -5.69 -2.80
C HIS A 108 -10.52 -5.66 -4.27
N CYS A 109 -11.08 -6.56 -5.07
CA CYS A 109 -10.99 -6.54 -6.53
C CYS A 109 -12.41 -6.61 -7.09
N ASN A 110 -12.77 -5.59 -7.83
CA ASN A 110 -14.12 -5.34 -8.34
C ASN A 110 -14.55 -6.33 -9.43
N ALA A 111 -15.82 -6.33 -9.75
CA ALA A 111 -16.43 -7.04 -10.87
C ALA A 111 -17.51 -6.19 -11.54
N ASN A 112 -17.77 -6.43 -12.81
CA ASN A 112 -18.84 -5.78 -13.56
C ASN A 112 -19.33 -6.70 -14.69
N ASP A 113 -20.61 -6.70 -14.99
CA ASP A 113 -21.18 -7.50 -16.07
C ASP A 113 -20.58 -7.17 -17.45
N ARG A 114 -20.18 -5.92 -17.65
CA ARG A 114 -19.48 -5.48 -18.87
C ARG A 114 -17.98 -5.68 -18.72
N LYS A 115 -17.41 -6.64 -19.43
CA LYS A 115 -15.97 -6.97 -19.41
C LYS A 115 -15.05 -5.82 -19.85
N THR A 116 -15.57 -4.77 -20.48
CA THR A 116 -14.80 -3.59 -20.87
C THR A 116 -14.56 -2.62 -19.72
N VAL A 117 -15.29 -2.75 -18.61
CA VAL A 117 -15.09 -1.92 -17.41
C VAL A 117 -13.76 -2.27 -16.76
N HIS A 118 -12.97 -1.25 -16.42
CA HIS A 118 -11.63 -1.39 -15.89
C HIS A 118 -11.24 -0.18 -15.02
N GLY A 119 -10.17 -0.31 -14.27
CA GLY A 119 -9.61 0.76 -13.44
C GLY A 119 -9.79 0.53 -11.94
N THR A 120 -9.41 1.52 -11.15
CA THR A 120 -9.54 1.53 -9.69
C THR A 120 -10.64 2.46 -9.25
N GLU A 121 -11.27 2.16 -8.14
CA GLU A 121 -12.18 3.09 -7.45
C GLU A 121 -12.05 2.91 -5.93
N THR A 122 -12.22 3.98 -5.19
CA THR A 122 -12.12 3.92 -3.74
C THR A 122 -13.43 4.37 -3.11
N HIS A 123 -14.01 3.51 -2.28
CA HIS A 123 -15.30 3.73 -1.67
C HIS A 123 -15.19 4.32 -0.27
N VAL A 124 -16.06 5.26 0.03
CA VAL A 124 -16.32 5.81 1.37
C VAL A 124 -17.76 5.56 1.76
N HIS A 125 -18.11 5.71 3.04
CA HIS A 125 -19.51 5.59 3.47
C HIS A 125 -20.34 6.76 2.91
N THR A 126 -19.85 7.99 3.04
CA THR A 126 -20.53 9.21 2.57
C THR A 126 -19.49 10.30 2.24
N MET A 127 -19.81 11.15 1.25
CA MET A 127 -18.99 12.32 0.90
C MET A 127 -18.89 13.37 2.01
N SER A 128 -19.73 13.29 3.03
CA SER A 128 -19.61 14.14 4.23
C SER A 128 -18.47 13.72 5.16
N ALA A 129 -17.97 12.47 5.07
CA ALA A 129 -16.86 11.95 5.84
C ALA A 129 -15.51 12.47 5.29
N LYS A 130 -15.22 13.76 5.50
CA LYS A 130 -14.13 14.50 4.84
C LYS A 130 -12.75 13.85 4.92
N LYS A 131 -12.41 13.21 6.06
CA LYS A 131 -11.14 12.50 6.21
C LYS A 131 -11.08 11.23 5.36
N SER A 132 -12.16 10.45 5.33
CA SER A 132 -12.26 9.25 4.48
C SER A 132 -12.21 9.63 2.99
N VAL A 133 -12.91 10.69 2.59
CA VAL A 133 -12.85 11.23 1.22
C VAL A 133 -11.44 11.70 0.87
N GLY A 134 -10.76 12.42 1.77
CA GLY A 134 -9.39 12.85 1.55
C GLY A 134 -8.42 11.68 1.38
N LEU A 135 -8.54 10.65 2.22
CA LEU A 135 -7.73 9.43 2.08
C LEU A 135 -8.03 8.70 0.76
N ALA A 136 -9.31 8.51 0.41
CA ALA A 136 -9.73 7.89 -0.83
C ALA A 136 -9.19 8.63 -2.07
N GLN A 137 -9.20 9.96 -2.03
CA GLN A 137 -8.65 10.79 -3.10
C GLN A 137 -7.13 10.60 -3.27
N GLU A 138 -6.38 10.45 -2.18
CA GLU A 138 -4.95 10.15 -2.26
C GLU A 138 -4.69 8.76 -2.87
N PHE A 139 -5.52 7.73 -2.58
CA PHE A 139 -5.42 6.44 -3.25
C PHE A 139 -5.62 6.58 -4.76
N GLU A 140 -6.71 7.21 -5.19
CA GLU A 140 -7.01 7.37 -6.61
C GLU A 140 -5.96 8.24 -7.34
N ASN A 141 -5.41 9.25 -6.68
CA ASN A 141 -4.31 10.07 -7.22
C ASN A 141 -3.03 9.22 -7.44
N GLU A 142 -2.65 8.38 -6.49
CA GLU A 142 -1.47 7.53 -6.64
C GLU A 142 -1.68 6.42 -7.69
N PHE A 143 -2.87 5.84 -7.75
CA PHE A 143 -3.22 4.86 -8.77
C PHE A 143 -3.12 5.44 -10.17
N SER A 144 -3.70 6.62 -10.41
CA SER A 144 -3.70 7.24 -11.74
C SER A 144 -2.34 7.82 -12.11
N LYS A 145 -1.72 8.62 -11.22
CA LYS A 145 -0.52 9.39 -11.54
C LYS A 145 0.78 8.58 -11.47
N LYS A 146 0.82 7.53 -10.64
CA LYS A 146 2.07 6.79 -10.35
C LYS A 146 2.01 5.30 -10.67
N ALA A 147 0.85 4.67 -10.56
CA ALA A 147 0.69 3.26 -10.89
C ALA A 147 0.16 3.02 -12.32
N GLY A 148 -0.13 4.10 -13.08
CA GLY A 148 -0.62 4.00 -14.45
C GLY A 148 -2.00 3.35 -14.57
N ARG A 149 -2.82 3.42 -13.49
CA ARG A 149 -4.17 2.86 -13.48
C ARG A 149 -5.19 3.90 -13.95
N HIS A 150 -6.24 3.45 -14.61
CA HIS A 150 -7.41 4.29 -14.86
C HIS A 150 -8.16 4.48 -13.55
N SER A 151 -8.20 5.72 -13.03
CA SER A 151 -8.98 6.02 -11.84
C SER A 151 -10.44 6.28 -12.21
N ARG A 152 -11.35 5.62 -11.51
CA ARG A 152 -12.80 5.83 -11.59
C ARG A 152 -13.31 6.75 -10.46
N GLY A 153 -12.38 7.25 -9.64
CA GLY A 153 -12.63 8.22 -8.59
C GLY A 153 -13.15 7.62 -7.28
N VAL A 154 -13.56 8.53 -6.41
CA VAL A 154 -14.14 8.19 -5.10
C VAL A 154 -15.63 7.97 -5.26
N LYS A 155 -16.15 6.92 -4.61
CA LYS A 155 -17.55 6.50 -4.63
C LYS A 155 -18.13 6.47 -3.23
N ASP A 156 -19.41 6.76 -3.09
CA ASP A 156 -20.10 6.63 -1.81
C ASP A 156 -21.41 5.83 -1.91
N THR A 157 -22.26 5.92 -0.90
CA THR A 157 -23.53 5.20 -0.84
C THR A 157 -24.49 5.60 -1.96
N GLU A 158 -24.44 6.86 -2.42
CA GLU A 158 -25.31 7.35 -3.50
C GLU A 158 -24.92 6.75 -4.86
N ASP A 159 -23.63 6.54 -5.09
CA ASP A 159 -23.12 5.90 -6.31
C ASP A 159 -23.48 4.40 -6.40
N ARG A 160 -23.65 3.73 -5.25
CA ARG A 160 -23.83 2.27 -5.17
C ARG A 160 -25.27 1.83 -4.92
N GLU A 161 -26.14 2.75 -4.51
CA GLU A 161 -27.51 2.45 -4.07
C GLU A 161 -27.62 1.56 -2.82
N HIS A 162 -26.48 1.21 -2.17
CA HIS A 162 -26.42 0.45 -0.93
C HIS A 162 -25.20 0.84 -0.06
N SER A 163 -25.32 0.58 1.23
CA SER A 163 -24.22 0.81 2.19
C SER A 163 -23.28 -0.38 2.26
N LEU A 164 -21.97 -0.11 2.32
CA LEU A 164 -20.97 -1.08 2.70
C LEU A 164 -20.87 -1.13 4.23
N GLN A 165 -21.23 -2.28 4.81
CA GLN A 165 -21.36 -2.46 6.26
C GLN A 165 -20.06 -2.10 7.00
N VAL A 166 -18.93 -2.55 6.48
CA VAL A 166 -17.60 -2.27 7.06
C VAL A 166 -17.21 -0.79 7.07
N LEU A 167 -17.79 0.02 6.17
CA LEU A 167 -17.58 1.47 6.17
C LEU A 167 -18.64 2.23 6.98
N LYS A 168 -19.84 1.66 7.10
CA LYS A 168 -20.96 2.29 7.82
C LYS A 168 -20.78 2.23 9.33
N TYR A 169 -20.25 1.12 9.84
CA TYR A 169 -20.22 0.84 11.29
C TYR A 169 -18.83 0.91 11.91
N THR A 170 -17.78 1.16 11.14
CA THR A 170 -16.46 1.51 11.67
C THR A 170 -16.41 3.00 12.05
N HIS A 171 -15.76 3.32 13.18
CA HIS A 171 -15.82 4.66 13.79
C HIS A 171 -14.66 5.56 13.38
N MET A 172 -13.69 5.05 12.63
CA MET A 172 -12.47 5.75 12.23
C MET A 172 -12.53 6.20 10.76
N THR A 173 -11.47 6.85 10.31
CA THR A 173 -11.27 7.11 8.88
C THR A 173 -11.21 5.79 8.13
N GLY A 174 -12.22 5.51 7.31
CA GLY A 174 -12.38 4.21 6.63
C GLY A 174 -12.56 4.36 5.13
N VAL A 175 -11.92 3.47 4.38
CA VAL A 175 -12.04 3.35 2.93
C VAL A 175 -12.06 1.87 2.52
N LEU A 176 -12.73 1.56 1.39
CA LEU A 176 -12.64 0.29 0.69
C LEU A 176 -12.07 0.56 -0.71
N VAL A 177 -10.98 -0.11 -1.02
CA VAL A 177 -10.21 0.09 -2.25
C VAL A 177 -10.47 -1.04 -3.21
N GLU A 178 -11.03 -0.73 -4.36
CA GLU A 178 -11.20 -1.64 -5.50
C GLU A 178 -9.98 -1.53 -6.42
N CYS A 179 -9.12 -2.53 -6.37
CA CYS A 179 -7.81 -2.51 -7.02
C CYS A 179 -7.86 -2.72 -8.55
N GLY A 180 -9.01 -3.08 -9.09
CA GLY A 180 -9.25 -3.37 -10.51
C GLY A 180 -10.38 -4.37 -10.69
N PHE A 181 -10.78 -4.67 -11.92
CA PHE A 181 -11.93 -5.52 -12.25
C PHE A 181 -11.52 -6.92 -12.69
N LEU A 182 -11.90 -7.94 -11.92
CA LEU A 182 -11.60 -9.34 -12.26
C LEU A 182 -12.39 -9.86 -13.48
N THR A 183 -13.42 -9.16 -13.89
CA THR A 183 -14.19 -9.43 -15.11
C THR A 183 -13.51 -8.91 -16.38
N ASN A 184 -12.54 -8.01 -16.25
CA ASN A 184 -11.73 -7.53 -17.37
C ASN A 184 -10.47 -8.38 -17.52
N ASP A 185 -10.27 -8.99 -18.69
CA ASP A 185 -9.21 -9.97 -18.91
C ASP A 185 -7.80 -9.42 -18.67
N THR A 186 -7.54 -8.19 -19.09
CA THR A 186 -6.23 -7.54 -18.89
C THR A 186 -5.99 -7.22 -17.42
N GLU A 187 -7.01 -6.73 -16.73
CA GLU A 187 -6.90 -6.43 -15.29
C GLU A 187 -6.80 -7.68 -14.44
N ALA A 188 -7.56 -8.73 -14.76
CA ALA A 188 -7.49 -10.00 -14.06
C ALA A 188 -6.07 -10.58 -14.10
N GLN A 189 -5.42 -10.55 -15.26
CA GLN A 189 -4.01 -10.97 -15.40
C GLN A 189 -3.06 -10.06 -14.61
N TYR A 190 -3.30 -8.75 -14.63
CA TYR A 190 -2.49 -7.79 -13.87
C TYR A 190 -2.63 -8.00 -12.36
N LEU A 191 -3.85 -8.12 -11.84
CA LEU A 191 -4.14 -8.38 -10.43
C LEU A 191 -3.55 -9.71 -9.95
N ASN A 192 -3.53 -10.73 -10.81
CA ASN A 192 -2.98 -12.03 -10.52
C ASN A 192 -1.44 -12.07 -10.60
N SER A 193 -0.80 -11.06 -11.18
CA SER A 193 0.64 -10.99 -11.29
C SER A 193 1.31 -10.45 -10.02
N ALA A 194 2.48 -11.01 -9.67
CA ALA A 194 3.25 -10.51 -8.53
C ALA A 194 3.63 -9.03 -8.69
N THR A 195 3.91 -8.58 -9.93
CA THR A 195 4.25 -7.20 -10.25
C THR A 195 3.03 -6.28 -10.08
N GLY A 196 1.86 -6.67 -10.60
CA GLY A 196 0.63 -5.88 -10.45
C GLY A 196 0.27 -5.67 -8.98
N GLN A 197 0.31 -6.75 -8.19
CA GLN A 197 0.08 -6.67 -6.73
C GLN A 197 1.08 -5.76 -6.03
N ASP A 198 2.35 -5.80 -6.41
CA ASP A 198 3.40 -4.98 -5.81
C ASP A 198 3.23 -3.49 -6.17
N VAL A 199 2.91 -3.19 -7.43
CA VAL A 199 2.64 -1.82 -7.89
C VAL A 199 1.43 -1.23 -7.16
N LEU A 200 0.34 -2.00 -7.02
CA LEU A 200 -0.86 -1.57 -6.30
C LEU A 200 -0.55 -1.33 -4.81
N ALA A 201 0.07 -2.29 -4.14
CA ALA A 201 0.42 -2.19 -2.72
C ALA A 201 1.36 -1.00 -2.45
N SER A 202 2.37 -0.77 -3.30
CA SER A 202 3.27 0.36 -3.17
C SER A 202 2.58 1.71 -3.42
N ALA A 203 1.62 1.77 -4.36
CA ALA A 203 0.80 2.96 -4.59
C ALA A 203 -0.09 3.24 -3.37
N MET A 204 -0.75 2.22 -2.83
CA MET A 204 -1.55 2.32 -1.60
C MET A 204 -0.70 2.85 -0.43
N TYR A 205 0.50 2.34 -0.26
CA TYR A 205 1.42 2.82 0.78
C TYR A 205 1.78 4.30 0.58
N ARG A 206 2.10 4.75 -0.63
CA ARG A 206 2.43 6.16 -0.90
C ARG A 206 1.26 7.09 -0.64
N ALA A 207 0.05 6.70 -1.03
CA ALA A 207 -1.19 7.43 -0.75
C ALA A 207 -1.41 7.57 0.77
N LEU A 208 -1.37 6.44 1.49
CA LEU A 208 -1.52 6.42 2.94
C LEU A 208 -0.45 7.27 3.63
N LYS A 209 0.81 7.14 3.22
CA LYS A 209 1.92 7.94 3.73
C LYS A 209 1.67 9.43 3.56
N THR A 210 1.26 9.87 2.37
CA THR A 210 0.95 11.28 2.08
C THR A 210 -0.15 11.79 3.00
N PHE A 211 -1.21 11.00 3.17
CA PHE A 211 -2.33 11.35 4.05
C PHE A 211 -1.92 11.39 5.52
N ILE A 212 -1.26 10.34 6.03
CA ILE A 212 -0.85 10.25 7.44
C ILE A 212 0.11 11.37 7.83
N VAL A 213 1.07 11.71 6.98
CA VAL A 213 2.00 12.84 7.26
C VAL A 213 1.26 14.16 7.46
N LYS A 214 0.21 14.38 6.70
CA LYS A 214 -0.63 15.58 6.82
C LYS A 214 -1.46 15.57 8.11
N GLU A 215 -2.05 14.42 8.46
CA GLU A 215 -2.90 14.29 9.66
C GLU A 215 -2.09 14.12 10.95
N HIS A 216 -0.89 13.56 10.87
CA HIS A 216 0.01 13.27 11.99
C HIS A 216 1.42 13.79 11.70
N PRO A 217 1.67 15.11 11.79
CA PRO A 217 2.97 15.70 11.44
C PRO A 217 4.16 15.17 12.24
N SER A 218 3.90 14.51 13.38
CA SER A 218 4.92 13.91 14.24
C SER A 218 5.24 12.45 13.93
N ILE A 219 4.63 11.88 12.88
CA ILE A 219 4.94 10.50 12.50
C ILE A 219 6.42 10.39 12.09
N SER A 220 7.07 9.33 12.54
CA SER A 220 8.47 9.08 12.24
C SER A 220 8.59 8.02 11.16
N PHE A 221 9.53 8.21 10.27
CA PHE A 221 9.91 7.21 9.28
C PHE A 221 11.04 6.32 9.81
N ILE A 222 11.03 5.07 9.42
CA ILE A 222 12.20 4.23 9.58
C ILE A 222 13.24 4.86 8.64
N LYS A 223 14.27 5.49 9.23
CA LYS A 223 15.47 5.79 8.44
C LYS A 223 16.00 4.41 8.06
N THR A 224 15.75 3.98 6.83
CA THR A 224 16.72 3.07 6.22
C THR A 224 18.03 3.82 6.36
N ALA A 225 18.95 3.31 7.20
CA ALA A 225 20.29 3.84 7.22
C ALA A 225 20.67 4.02 5.75
N PRO A 226 21.25 5.16 5.34
CA PRO A 226 21.91 5.18 4.06
C PRO A 226 22.79 3.94 4.17
N THR A 227 22.56 2.97 3.30
CA THR A 227 23.43 1.81 3.21
C THR A 227 24.80 2.45 3.11
N ASN A 228 25.52 2.47 4.24
CA ASN A 228 26.90 2.86 4.25
C ASN A 228 27.43 2.08 3.08
N ASN A 229 28.00 2.79 2.10
CA ASN A 229 28.76 2.19 1.03
C ASN A 229 29.77 1.26 1.72
N ALA A 230 29.29 0.05 2.06
CA ALA A 230 30.20 -1.04 2.17
C ALA A 230 30.75 -1.10 0.77
N THR A 231 31.95 -0.62 0.61
CA THR A 231 32.79 -0.72 -0.58
C THR A 231 32.71 -2.18 -0.99
N LEU A 232 31.73 -2.48 -1.86
CA LEU A 232 31.65 -3.78 -2.48
C LEU A 232 32.84 -3.82 -3.42
N THR A 233 33.86 -4.53 -3.01
CA THR A 233 34.97 -4.92 -3.90
C THR A 233 34.35 -5.70 -5.03
N VAL A 234 34.04 -5.00 -6.12
CA VAL A 234 33.64 -5.55 -7.39
C VAL A 234 34.86 -6.15 -8.04
N SER A 235 35.06 -7.44 -7.89
CA SER A 235 35.95 -8.17 -8.78
C SER A 235 35.25 -8.36 -10.12
N GLY A 236 35.52 -7.46 -11.06
CA GLY A 236 35.02 -7.56 -12.44
C GLY A 236 34.73 -6.20 -13.05
N ALA A 237 35.71 -5.65 -13.76
CA ALA A 237 35.70 -4.56 -14.73
C ALA A 237 34.91 -3.28 -14.40
N ALA A 238 35.65 -2.23 -14.11
CA ALA A 238 35.25 -0.88 -13.80
C ALA A 238 34.44 -0.21 -14.93
N GLY A 239 33.27 0.31 -14.58
CA GLY A 239 32.67 1.46 -15.23
C GLY A 239 32.30 2.46 -14.13
N ASN A 240 33.09 3.53 -14.00
CA ASN A 240 32.82 4.64 -13.10
C ASN A 240 31.52 5.35 -13.49
N GLY A 241 30.47 5.23 -12.68
CA GLY A 241 29.26 6.02 -12.79
C GLY A 241 28.36 5.75 -11.60
N SER A 242 28.10 6.75 -10.77
CA SER A 242 27.08 6.71 -9.71
C SER A 242 25.69 6.62 -10.33
N GLY A 243 25.36 5.50 -10.98
CA GLY A 243 24.04 5.25 -11.57
C GLY A 243 23.05 4.93 -10.48
N ALA A 244 22.00 5.73 -10.40
CA ALA A 244 20.94 5.55 -9.42
C ALA A 244 19.86 4.55 -9.87
N PHE A 245 19.88 4.06 -11.12
CA PHE A 245 18.84 3.23 -11.70
C PHE A 245 19.41 1.99 -12.41
N VAL A 246 18.67 0.87 -12.29
CA VAL A 246 18.95 -0.38 -13.02
C VAL A 246 17.65 -0.97 -13.52
N ILE A 247 17.72 -1.88 -14.51
CA ILE A 247 16.56 -2.65 -14.95
C ILE A 247 16.57 -3.99 -14.22
N ARG A 248 15.59 -4.24 -13.37
CA ARG A 248 15.37 -5.54 -12.75
C ARG A 248 14.72 -6.46 -13.77
N ILE A 249 15.33 -7.63 -13.98
CA ILE A 249 14.88 -8.60 -14.99
C ILE A 249 14.15 -9.78 -14.37
N MET A 250 14.54 -10.20 -13.17
CA MET A 250 13.88 -11.29 -12.45
C MET A 250 14.32 -11.39 -10.98
N SER A 251 13.61 -12.22 -10.23
CA SER A 251 14.01 -12.70 -8.91
C SER A 251 13.87 -14.21 -8.85
N SER A 252 14.70 -14.88 -8.04
CA SER A 252 14.65 -16.31 -7.87
C SER A 252 14.79 -16.76 -6.41
N LYS A 253 14.25 -17.94 -6.09
CA LYS A 253 14.41 -18.59 -4.78
C LYS A 253 15.81 -19.18 -4.62
N SER A 254 16.34 -19.70 -5.72
CA SER A 254 17.67 -20.32 -5.80
C SER A 254 18.61 -19.42 -6.57
N GLU A 255 19.90 -19.55 -6.31
CA GLU A 255 20.93 -18.86 -7.05
C GLU A 255 20.99 -19.37 -8.50
N ILE A 256 20.98 -18.45 -9.46
CA ILE A 256 21.16 -18.72 -10.88
C ILE A 256 22.50 -18.06 -11.29
N ASP A 257 23.34 -18.78 -11.98
CA ASP A 257 24.58 -18.21 -12.49
C ASP A 257 24.30 -17.08 -13.47
N THR A 258 25.06 -15.98 -13.37
CA THR A 258 24.85 -14.81 -14.24
C THR A 258 25.24 -15.06 -15.71
N GLY A 259 25.99 -16.12 -15.98
CA GLY A 259 26.31 -16.60 -17.32
C GLY A 259 25.27 -17.61 -17.87
N HIS A 260 24.18 -17.88 -17.13
CA HIS A 260 23.18 -18.86 -17.54
C HIS A 260 22.57 -18.55 -18.90
N GLU A 261 22.25 -19.59 -19.68
CA GLU A 261 21.71 -19.49 -21.05
C GLU A 261 20.51 -18.53 -21.17
N SER A 262 19.65 -18.47 -20.16
CA SER A 262 18.49 -17.57 -20.15
C SER A 262 18.88 -16.08 -20.22
N PHE A 263 20.10 -15.72 -19.80
CA PHE A 263 20.58 -14.34 -19.81
C PHE A 263 21.37 -13.98 -21.10
N LYS A 264 21.81 -14.95 -21.87
CA LYS A 264 22.64 -14.71 -23.08
C LYS A 264 21.94 -13.80 -24.11
N LYS A 265 20.61 -13.92 -24.21
CA LYS A 265 19.81 -13.11 -25.16
C LYS A 265 19.74 -11.62 -24.82
N LEU A 266 20.10 -11.23 -23.60
CA LEU A 266 20.07 -9.83 -23.17
C LEU A 266 21.15 -8.98 -23.87
N GLY A 267 22.31 -9.59 -24.20
CA GLY A 267 23.45 -8.85 -24.72
C GLY A 267 24.00 -7.76 -23.74
N MET A 268 23.66 -7.89 -22.46
CA MET A 268 24.04 -6.98 -21.38
C MET A 268 24.53 -7.78 -20.18
N PRO A 269 25.54 -7.29 -19.45
CA PRO A 269 26.01 -7.93 -18.22
C PRO A 269 24.88 -8.01 -17.20
N VAL A 270 24.67 -9.18 -16.61
CA VAL A 270 23.71 -9.41 -15.54
C VAL A 270 24.40 -9.30 -14.18
N THR A 271 23.84 -8.49 -13.32
CA THR A 271 24.29 -8.39 -11.92
C THR A 271 23.31 -9.12 -11.03
N ARG A 272 23.83 -9.97 -10.15
CA ARG A 272 23.07 -10.68 -9.13
C ARG A 272 23.26 -10.04 -7.77
N ARG A 273 22.18 -9.86 -7.05
CA ARG A 273 22.17 -9.39 -5.67
C ARG A 273 21.40 -10.39 -4.79
N LYS A 274 22.00 -10.77 -3.66
CA LYS A 274 21.29 -11.50 -2.61
C LYS A 274 20.39 -10.53 -1.87
N VAL A 275 19.13 -10.90 -1.69
CA VAL A 275 18.14 -10.11 -0.95
C VAL A 275 18.08 -10.66 0.47
N GLU A 276 18.35 -9.83 1.46
CA GLU A 276 18.23 -10.16 2.87
C GLU A 276 16.79 -9.88 3.34
N GLY A 277 16.29 -10.71 4.26
CA GLY A 277 14.94 -10.62 4.83
C GLY A 277 14.06 -11.83 4.49
N GLU A 278 12.88 -11.87 5.08
CA GLU A 278 11.89 -12.95 4.90
C GLU A 278 11.15 -12.84 3.56
N THR A 279 11.85 -12.89 2.45
CA THR A 279 11.24 -12.97 1.12
C THR A 279 11.37 -14.37 0.58
N GLN A 280 10.34 -14.84 -0.16
CA GLN A 280 10.45 -16.12 -0.86
C GLN A 280 11.52 -16.13 -1.98
N TYR A 281 11.97 -14.93 -2.41
CA TYR A 281 13.00 -14.77 -3.43
C TYR A 281 14.28 -14.24 -2.77
N LYS A 282 15.33 -15.05 -2.79
CA LYS A 282 16.62 -14.74 -2.16
C LYS A 282 17.61 -14.05 -3.10
N PHE A 283 17.33 -14.03 -4.39
CA PHE A 283 18.22 -13.44 -5.39
C PHE A 283 17.45 -12.54 -6.35
N GLN A 284 18.03 -11.39 -6.65
CA GLN A 284 17.52 -10.41 -7.60
C GLN A 284 18.55 -10.23 -8.72
N TYR A 285 18.09 -10.17 -9.96
CA TYR A 285 18.91 -10.02 -11.15
C TYR A 285 18.58 -8.72 -11.85
N THR A 286 19.62 -7.96 -12.18
CA THR A 286 19.50 -6.64 -12.79
C THR A 286 20.45 -6.50 -13.97
N VAL A 287 20.15 -5.60 -14.90
CA VAL A 287 21.03 -5.23 -16.01
C VAL A 287 21.14 -3.71 -16.12
N GLY A 288 22.25 -3.26 -16.65
CA GLY A 288 22.55 -1.85 -16.88
C GLY A 288 22.74 -1.05 -15.59
N THR A 289 23.29 0.13 -15.73
CA THR A 289 23.42 1.14 -14.66
C THR A 289 23.23 2.50 -15.32
N TYR A 290 22.23 3.25 -14.85
CA TYR A 290 21.75 4.45 -15.51
C TYR A 290 21.72 5.65 -14.56
N ALA A 291 22.09 6.81 -15.04
CA ALA A 291 22.04 8.06 -14.29
C ALA A 291 20.61 8.58 -14.07
N SER A 292 19.64 8.17 -14.89
CA SER A 292 18.24 8.58 -14.77
C SER A 292 17.29 7.43 -15.12
N LYS A 293 16.04 7.52 -14.63
CA LYS A 293 14.98 6.58 -14.98
C LYS A 293 14.67 6.59 -16.48
N ASP A 294 14.75 7.76 -17.10
CA ASP A 294 14.48 7.91 -18.53
C ASP A 294 15.56 7.24 -19.39
N ALA A 295 16.83 7.30 -18.95
CA ALA A 295 17.91 6.57 -19.60
C ALA A 295 17.71 5.04 -19.51
N ALA A 296 17.27 4.55 -18.32
CA ALA A 296 16.96 3.13 -18.15
C ALA A 296 15.73 2.68 -18.98
N ASN A 297 14.72 3.53 -19.10
CA ASN A 297 13.51 3.23 -19.87
C ASN A 297 13.80 3.06 -21.38
N LYS A 298 14.83 3.70 -21.92
CA LYS A 298 15.22 3.52 -23.33
C LYS A 298 15.65 2.08 -23.63
N ASP A 299 16.32 1.43 -22.65
CA ASP A 299 16.78 0.05 -22.80
C ASP A 299 15.74 -0.98 -22.31
N LEU A 300 14.73 -0.54 -21.57
CA LEU A 300 13.73 -1.43 -20.97
C LEU A 300 12.98 -2.27 -22.02
N GLU A 301 12.58 -1.65 -23.13
CA GLU A 301 11.87 -2.36 -24.21
C GLU A 301 12.77 -3.41 -24.88
N LYS A 302 14.06 -3.11 -25.06
CA LYS A 302 15.03 -4.09 -25.57
C LYS A 302 15.14 -5.29 -24.63
N VAL A 303 15.19 -5.04 -23.31
CA VAL A 303 15.25 -6.09 -22.28
C VAL A 303 13.99 -6.94 -22.30
N LYS A 304 12.81 -6.33 -22.40
CA LYS A 304 11.52 -7.06 -22.49
C LYS A 304 11.46 -7.93 -23.75
N ASN A 305 11.89 -7.42 -24.88
CA ASN A 305 11.93 -8.14 -26.15
C ASN A 305 12.94 -9.31 -26.14
N SER A 306 13.93 -9.27 -25.24
CA SER A 306 14.89 -10.37 -25.04
C SER A 306 14.33 -11.52 -24.18
N GLY A 307 13.03 -11.49 -23.83
CA GLY A 307 12.33 -12.55 -23.13
C GLY A 307 12.01 -12.23 -21.66
N PHE A 308 12.43 -11.07 -21.14
CA PHE A 308 12.14 -10.65 -19.76
C PHE A 308 10.96 -9.66 -19.75
N LYS A 309 9.79 -10.14 -20.13
CA LYS A 309 8.57 -9.32 -20.31
C LYS A 309 8.19 -8.50 -19.05
N ASP A 310 8.50 -9.04 -17.87
CA ASP A 310 8.21 -8.42 -16.59
C ASP A 310 9.35 -7.51 -16.06
N ALA A 311 10.33 -7.19 -16.91
CA ALA A 311 11.41 -6.30 -16.53
C ALA A 311 10.91 -4.87 -16.25
N TYR A 312 11.48 -4.22 -15.24
CA TYR A 312 11.15 -2.85 -14.88
C TYR A 312 12.32 -2.10 -14.24
N VAL A 313 12.28 -0.78 -14.32
CA VAL A 313 13.33 0.09 -13.77
C VAL A 313 13.15 0.24 -12.29
N ILE A 314 14.24 0.01 -11.54
CA ILE A 314 14.33 0.29 -10.11
C ILE A 314 15.46 1.27 -9.84
N ARG A 315 15.38 1.96 -8.71
CA ARG A 315 16.48 2.76 -8.17
C ARG A 315 17.29 1.89 -7.20
N LEU A 316 18.63 1.95 -7.30
CA LEU A 316 19.54 1.29 -6.36
C LEU A 316 19.66 2.05 -5.04
#